data_588434ff694e4adf3ddf358cb189800b
#
_entry.id   588434ff694e4adf3ddf358cb189800b
#
_cell.length_a   1.000
_cell.length_b   1.000
_cell.length_c   1.000
_cell.angle_alpha   90.00
_cell.angle_beta   90.00
_cell.angle_gamma   90.00
#
_symmetry.space_group_name_H-M   'P 1'
#
loop_
_entity.id
_entity.type
_entity.pdbx_description
1 polymer ?
#
loop_
_entity_poly.entity_id
_entity_poly.type
_entity_poly.pdbx_seq_one_letter_code
_entity_poly.pdbx_strand_id
1 'polypeptide(L)'
;MKKSRLAKVLTVSLAALMVFGLASCGGGSGKVSDKDITVISREEGSGTRDAFTELTGVLQDDVDKTVDTAEISNSTSVVTQSVAGNDAAIGYISLGSLDDTVKAVKVDGVEATVDNIKSGDYKIQRPFNIVTKGEVKELPADFIKFIMSKDGQKIIEDEGYISVNENAEAYKASGLKGSITLAGSTSVSPVMEVLADKYKELNSGVTIEIQQTGSGAGIQRTEG
;
A
#
# COMPACT_ATOMS: atom_id res chain seq x y z
N MET A 1 27.76 61.38 38.86
CA MET A 1 27.05 61.21 37.59
C MET A 1 28.00 60.66 36.52
N LYS A 2 28.43 59.41 36.57
CA LYS A 2 29.31 58.75 35.56
C LYS A 2 29.06 57.24 35.54
N LYS A 3 27.83 56.76 35.34
CA LYS A 3 27.51 55.34 35.26
C LYS A 3 26.58 54.92 34.09
N SER A 4 26.44 55.74 33.05
CA SER A 4 25.49 55.44 31.95
C SER A 4 26.11 55.30 30.57
N ARG A 5 27.44 55.34 30.40
CA ARG A 5 28.08 55.24 29.07
C ARG A 5 28.76 53.89 28.78
N LEU A 6 28.90 53.01 29.79
CA LEU A 6 29.54 51.72 29.61
C LEU A 6 28.52 50.58 29.22
N ALA A 7 27.26 50.81 29.53
CA ALA A 7 26.21 49.78 29.20
C ALA A 7 25.72 49.82 27.74
N LYS A 8 26.05 50.89 26.98
CA LYS A 8 25.60 51.02 25.58
C LYS A 8 26.59 50.51 24.53
N VAL A 9 27.82 50.21 24.93
CA VAL A 9 28.87 49.70 24.00
C VAL A 9 28.92 48.18 24.01
N LEU A 10 28.39 47.50 25.05
CA LEU A 10 28.40 46.04 25.13
C LEU A 10 27.20 45.37 24.39
N THR A 11 26.14 46.12 24.09
CA THR A 11 24.95 45.62 23.40
C THR A 11 25.02 45.65 21.88
N VAL A 12 26.00 46.37 21.31
CA VAL A 12 26.16 46.43 19.84
C VAL A 12 27.12 45.36 19.30
N SER A 13 27.99 44.80 20.15
CA SER A 13 28.94 43.77 19.75
C SER A 13 28.39 42.33 19.74
N LEU A 14 27.21 42.12 20.34
CA LEU A 14 26.59 40.77 20.36
C LEU A 14 25.56 40.54 19.24
N ALA A 15 25.13 41.60 18.57
CA ALA A 15 24.19 41.53 17.45
C ALA A 15 24.86 41.29 16.07
N ALA A 16 26.19 41.39 15.98
CA ALA A 16 26.93 41.26 14.70
C ALA A 16 27.43 39.81 14.45
N LEU A 17 27.22 38.88 15.39
CA LEU A 17 27.71 37.49 15.26
C LEU A 17 26.60 36.45 14.94
N MET A 18 25.35 36.89 14.71
CA MET A 18 24.23 36.00 14.35
C MET A 18 23.75 36.12 12.91
N VAL A 19 24.51 36.73 12.00
CA VAL A 19 24.10 36.90 10.59
C VAL A 19 24.92 36.03 9.62
N PHE A 20 25.82 35.18 10.07
CA PHE A 20 26.63 34.34 9.20
C PHE A 20 26.28 32.83 9.27
N GLY A 21 25.07 32.48 9.69
CA GLY A 21 24.67 31.08 9.84
C GLY A 21 23.44 30.60 9.04
N LEU A 22 22.94 31.39 8.06
CA LEU A 22 21.74 31.02 7.29
C LEU A 22 21.94 31.16 5.77
N ALA A 23 23.05 30.68 5.26
CA ALA A 23 23.24 30.53 3.83
C ALA A 23 23.83 29.15 3.52
N SER A 24 23.14 28.09 3.92
CA SER A 24 23.38 26.74 3.41
C SER A 24 22.05 25.98 3.29
N CYS A 25 21.10 26.56 2.56
CA CYS A 25 20.07 25.82 1.85
C CYS A 25 20.42 25.88 0.37
N GLY A 26 21.58 25.37 0.02
CA GLY A 26 21.86 24.90 -1.32
C GLY A 26 21.07 23.60 -1.48
N GLY A 27 19.97 23.63 -2.24
CA GLY A 27 19.32 22.42 -2.76
C GLY A 27 20.31 21.65 -3.62
N GLY A 28 21.15 20.85 -2.98
CA GLY A 28 21.87 19.80 -3.63
C GLY A 28 20.85 18.71 -3.93
N SER A 29 20.41 18.60 -5.18
CA SER A 29 19.97 17.29 -5.70
C SER A 29 21.19 16.37 -5.57
N GLY A 30 21.32 15.77 -4.39
CA GLY A 30 22.34 14.77 -4.13
C GLY A 30 22.17 13.68 -5.17
N LYS A 31 23.20 13.46 -5.97
CA LYS A 31 23.26 12.29 -6.83
C LYS A 31 23.12 11.08 -5.90
N VAL A 32 22.04 10.35 -6.04
CA VAL A 32 21.79 9.06 -5.34
C VAL A 32 22.86 8.02 -5.71
N SER A 33 23.73 8.33 -6.69
CA SER A 33 24.70 7.43 -7.30
C SER A 33 25.79 6.85 -6.37
N ASP A 34 25.90 7.34 -5.14
CA ASP A 34 26.94 6.89 -4.19
C ASP A 34 26.36 6.24 -2.91
N LYS A 35 25.05 5.98 -2.86
CA LYS A 35 24.40 5.29 -1.75
C LYS A 35 24.11 3.84 -2.14
N ASP A 36 24.35 2.93 -1.24
CA ASP A 36 23.88 1.56 -1.39
C ASP A 36 22.36 1.53 -1.47
N ILE A 37 21.82 0.71 -2.38
CA ILE A 37 20.38 0.55 -2.51
C ILE A 37 19.84 -0.26 -1.33
N THR A 38 18.89 0.31 -0.61
CA THR A 38 18.13 -0.40 0.44
C THR A 38 16.96 -1.13 -0.22
N VAL A 39 16.99 -2.45 -0.20
CA VAL A 39 15.87 -3.28 -0.69
C VAL A 39 14.89 -3.52 0.45
N ILE A 40 13.61 -3.19 0.23
CA ILE A 40 12.52 -3.45 1.18
C ILE A 40 11.60 -4.50 0.59
N SER A 41 11.58 -5.67 1.24
CA SER A 41 10.76 -6.80 0.84
C SER A 41 9.63 -7.03 1.84
N ARG A 42 8.76 -7.98 1.49
CA ARG A 42 7.66 -8.40 2.35
C ARG A 42 8.01 -9.71 3.08
N GLU A 43 7.26 -9.97 4.11
CA GLU A 43 7.32 -11.19 4.91
C GLU A 43 6.99 -12.44 4.09
N GLU A 44 7.40 -13.60 4.60
CA GLU A 44 6.99 -14.90 4.07
C GLU A 44 5.46 -15.07 4.21
N GLY A 45 4.82 -15.62 3.18
CA GLY A 45 3.37 -15.75 3.09
C GLY A 45 2.64 -14.47 2.67
N SER A 46 3.39 -13.43 2.28
CA SER A 46 2.80 -12.26 1.62
C SER A 46 2.49 -12.58 0.16
N GLY A 47 1.21 -12.56 -0.22
CA GLY A 47 0.83 -12.73 -1.62
C GLY A 47 1.38 -11.66 -2.57
N THR A 48 1.75 -10.48 -2.05
CA THR A 48 2.45 -9.45 -2.83
C THR A 48 3.90 -9.83 -3.08
N ARG A 49 4.59 -10.45 -2.09
CA ARG A 49 5.93 -11.00 -2.28
C ARG A 49 5.93 -12.14 -3.29
N ASP A 50 5.00 -13.10 -3.13
CA ASP A 50 4.89 -14.24 -4.03
C ASP A 50 4.67 -13.76 -5.47
N ALA A 51 3.72 -12.83 -5.68
CA ALA A 51 3.48 -12.23 -6.99
C ALA A 51 4.72 -11.55 -7.57
N PHE A 52 5.42 -10.74 -6.78
CA PHE A 52 6.60 -10.02 -7.23
C PHE A 52 7.74 -10.97 -7.58
N THR A 53 8.09 -11.90 -6.71
CA THR A 53 9.22 -12.82 -6.90
C THR A 53 9.02 -13.77 -8.09
N GLU A 54 7.79 -14.27 -8.27
CA GLU A 54 7.43 -15.11 -9.41
C GLU A 54 7.48 -14.33 -10.73
N LEU A 55 6.81 -13.17 -10.81
CA LEU A 55 6.66 -12.42 -12.06
C LEU A 55 7.94 -11.72 -12.50
N THR A 56 8.85 -11.42 -11.57
CA THR A 56 10.15 -10.80 -11.88
C THR A 56 11.28 -11.82 -12.06
N GLY A 57 11.02 -13.11 -11.81
CA GLY A 57 12.04 -14.15 -11.87
C GLY A 57 13.03 -14.13 -10.69
N VAL A 58 12.69 -13.44 -9.60
CA VAL A 58 13.44 -13.53 -8.34
C VAL A 58 13.23 -14.89 -7.68
N LEU A 59 12.07 -15.51 -7.85
CA LEU A 59 11.84 -16.91 -7.50
C LEU A 59 12.43 -17.81 -8.60
N GLN A 60 13.43 -18.64 -8.26
CA GLN A 60 14.12 -19.53 -9.18
C GLN A 60 14.24 -20.92 -8.57
N ASP A 61 13.75 -21.95 -9.26
CA ASP A 61 13.78 -23.33 -8.79
C ASP A 61 13.21 -23.47 -7.36
N ASP A 62 12.08 -22.83 -7.09
CA ASP A 62 11.41 -22.74 -5.78
C ASP A 62 12.26 -22.09 -4.67
N VAL A 63 13.33 -21.38 -5.04
CA VAL A 63 14.15 -20.63 -4.10
C VAL A 63 14.01 -19.12 -4.37
N ASP A 64 13.53 -18.40 -3.37
CA ASP A 64 13.47 -16.94 -3.38
C ASP A 64 14.92 -16.36 -3.30
N LYS A 65 15.32 -15.63 -4.32
CA LYS A 65 16.63 -14.99 -4.44
C LYS A 65 16.64 -13.53 -3.97
N THR A 66 15.65 -13.13 -3.20
CA THR A 66 15.71 -11.82 -2.52
C THR A 66 17.01 -11.74 -1.72
N VAL A 67 17.71 -10.61 -1.82
CA VAL A 67 19.00 -10.44 -1.13
C VAL A 67 18.84 -10.56 0.38
N ASP A 68 19.81 -11.18 1.06
CA ASP A 68 19.76 -11.41 2.52
C ASP A 68 19.79 -10.12 3.34
N THR A 69 20.24 -9.01 2.74
CA THR A 69 20.26 -7.68 3.34
C THR A 69 18.94 -6.93 3.20
N ALA A 70 17.94 -7.50 2.56
CA ALA A 70 16.64 -6.85 2.42
C ALA A 70 15.95 -6.65 3.77
N GLU A 71 15.43 -5.45 3.98
CA GLU A 71 14.56 -5.16 5.12
C GLU A 71 13.19 -5.81 4.91
N ILE A 72 12.76 -6.63 5.86
CA ILE A 72 11.49 -7.35 5.77
C ILE A 72 10.39 -6.59 6.47
N SER A 73 9.31 -6.30 5.76
CA SER A 73 8.12 -5.62 6.27
C SER A 73 6.89 -6.52 6.18
N ASN A 74 6.07 -6.52 7.22
CA ASN A 74 4.82 -7.29 7.29
C ASN A 74 3.57 -6.48 6.90
N SER A 75 3.75 -5.28 6.35
CA SER A 75 2.64 -4.39 5.97
C SER A 75 2.97 -3.59 4.72
N THR A 76 1.99 -3.45 3.83
CA THR A 76 2.10 -2.60 2.63
C THR A 76 2.37 -1.14 2.99
N SER A 77 1.68 -0.60 4.00
CA SER A 77 1.86 0.79 4.45
C SER A 77 3.27 1.05 5.02
N VAL A 78 3.86 0.07 5.71
CA VAL A 78 5.23 0.18 6.21
C VAL A 78 6.24 0.18 5.07
N VAL A 79 6.05 -0.62 4.01
CA VAL A 79 6.88 -0.56 2.80
C VAL A 79 6.86 0.85 2.20
N THR A 80 5.65 1.41 2.00
CA THR A 80 5.51 2.78 1.45
C THR A 80 6.23 3.81 2.31
N GLN A 81 6.04 3.78 3.64
CA GLN A 81 6.69 4.71 4.57
C GLN A 81 8.22 4.55 4.58
N SER A 82 8.73 3.34 4.54
CA SER A 82 10.17 3.08 4.51
C SER A 82 10.82 3.61 3.22
N VAL A 83 10.17 3.42 2.07
CA VAL A 83 10.63 3.98 0.78
C VAL A 83 10.54 5.50 0.79
N ALA A 84 9.44 6.09 1.27
CA ALA A 84 9.28 7.54 1.38
C ALA A 84 10.33 8.19 2.28
N GLY A 85 10.80 7.48 3.31
CA GLY A 85 11.80 7.95 4.26
C GLY A 85 13.25 7.76 3.82
N ASN A 86 13.53 7.09 2.70
CA ASN A 86 14.89 6.78 2.25
C ASN A 86 15.00 6.88 0.72
N ASP A 87 15.64 7.93 0.23
CA ASP A 87 15.85 8.20 -1.21
C ASP A 87 16.62 7.09 -1.96
N ALA A 88 17.32 6.20 -1.23
CA ALA A 88 18.03 5.07 -1.79
C ALA A 88 17.24 3.75 -1.65
N ALA A 89 16.02 3.78 -1.15
CA ALA A 89 15.20 2.57 -0.98
C ALA A 89 14.39 2.25 -2.24
N ILE A 90 14.18 0.95 -2.45
CA ILE A 90 13.26 0.38 -3.42
C ILE A 90 12.43 -0.71 -2.74
N GLY A 91 11.15 -0.75 -3.05
CA GLY A 91 10.21 -1.76 -2.55
C GLY A 91 9.13 -2.06 -3.58
N TYR A 92 8.18 -2.91 -3.23
CA TYR A 92 7.04 -3.23 -4.08
C TYR A 92 5.74 -3.27 -3.27
N ILE A 93 4.69 -2.74 -3.86
CA ILE A 93 3.35 -2.64 -3.28
C ILE A 93 2.28 -2.90 -4.35
N SER A 94 1.02 -3.03 -3.98
CA SER A 94 -0.09 -3.03 -4.94
C SER A 94 -0.33 -1.64 -5.52
N LEU A 95 -0.84 -1.57 -6.76
CA LEU A 95 -1.17 -0.31 -7.44
C LEU A 95 -2.15 0.55 -6.62
N GLY A 96 -3.20 -0.02 -6.08
CA GLY A 96 -4.18 0.71 -5.26
C GLY A 96 -3.66 1.20 -3.90
N SER A 97 -2.42 0.83 -3.53
CA SER A 97 -1.74 1.37 -2.34
C SER A 97 -0.68 2.41 -2.69
N LEU A 98 -0.53 2.76 -3.97
CA LEU A 98 0.40 3.79 -4.42
C LEU A 98 -0.17 5.18 -4.10
N ASP A 99 0.66 6.02 -3.48
CA ASP A 99 0.34 7.41 -3.15
C ASP A 99 1.45 8.38 -3.61
N ASP A 100 1.22 9.67 -3.41
CA ASP A 100 2.14 10.73 -3.84
C ASP A 100 3.43 10.81 -3.01
N THR A 101 3.58 10.02 -1.96
CA THR A 101 4.78 10.01 -1.10
C THR A 101 5.93 9.22 -1.70
N VAL A 102 5.64 8.35 -2.67
CA VAL A 102 6.62 7.50 -3.36
C VAL A 102 6.46 7.57 -4.88
N LYS A 103 7.51 7.22 -5.60
CA LYS A 103 7.51 7.22 -7.05
C LYS A 103 7.47 5.80 -7.59
N ALA A 104 6.45 5.48 -8.41
CA ALA A 104 6.44 4.24 -9.18
C ALA A 104 7.52 4.27 -10.27
N VAL A 105 8.29 3.19 -10.38
CA VAL A 105 9.27 2.99 -11.46
C VAL A 105 8.62 2.26 -12.63
N LYS A 106 9.11 2.51 -13.83
CA LYS A 106 8.71 1.74 -15.02
C LYS A 106 9.35 0.35 -14.98
N VAL A 107 8.59 -0.64 -15.45
CA VAL A 107 9.11 -2.00 -15.66
C VAL A 107 9.18 -2.24 -17.16
N ASP A 108 10.37 -2.58 -17.67
CA ASP A 108 10.65 -2.71 -19.10
C ASP A 108 10.24 -1.47 -19.93
N GLY A 109 10.35 -0.28 -19.32
CA GLY A 109 9.97 0.98 -19.92
C GLY A 109 8.47 1.31 -19.86
N VAL A 110 7.62 0.42 -19.32
CA VAL A 110 6.17 0.57 -19.22
C VAL A 110 5.78 1.08 -17.83
N GLU A 111 4.89 2.06 -17.77
CA GLU A 111 4.34 2.61 -16.52
C GLU A 111 3.24 1.70 -15.94
N ALA A 112 3.15 1.64 -14.60
CA ALA A 112 2.08 0.95 -13.89
C ALA A 112 0.79 1.79 -13.93
N THR A 113 0.10 1.78 -15.05
CA THR A 113 -1.20 2.44 -15.22
C THR A 113 -2.31 1.41 -15.45
N VAL A 114 -3.55 1.80 -15.14
CA VAL A 114 -4.73 0.94 -15.38
C VAL A 114 -4.78 0.47 -16.84
N ASP A 115 -4.53 1.38 -17.79
CA ASP A 115 -4.57 1.06 -19.22
C ASP A 115 -3.48 0.05 -19.62
N ASN A 116 -2.24 0.25 -19.16
CA ASN A 116 -1.13 -0.65 -19.46
C ASN A 116 -1.30 -2.03 -18.79
N ILE A 117 -1.98 -2.08 -17.66
CA ILE A 117 -2.31 -3.34 -16.98
C ILE A 117 -3.44 -4.04 -17.74
N LYS A 118 -4.52 -3.35 -18.09
CA LYS A 118 -5.65 -3.92 -18.84
C LYS A 118 -5.24 -4.39 -20.23
N SER A 119 -4.33 -3.68 -20.93
CA SER A 119 -3.78 -4.12 -22.23
C SER A 119 -2.80 -5.29 -22.11
N GLY A 120 -2.26 -5.57 -20.91
CA GLY A 120 -1.24 -6.57 -20.69
C GLY A 120 0.19 -6.11 -21.05
N ASP A 121 0.40 -4.83 -21.31
CA ASP A 121 1.74 -4.26 -21.57
C ASP A 121 2.58 -4.23 -20.29
N TYR A 122 1.97 -3.87 -19.15
CA TYR A 122 2.62 -3.97 -17.85
C TYR A 122 2.58 -5.41 -17.34
N LYS A 123 3.73 -6.04 -17.23
CA LYS A 123 3.86 -7.50 -17.00
C LYS A 123 3.72 -7.93 -15.54
N ILE A 124 4.00 -7.05 -14.57
CA ILE A 124 3.90 -7.38 -13.15
C ILE A 124 2.48 -7.12 -12.68
N GLN A 125 1.57 -8.05 -12.94
CA GLN A 125 0.16 -7.95 -12.58
C GLN A 125 -0.41 -9.31 -12.15
N ARG A 126 -1.24 -9.30 -11.11
CA ARG A 126 -2.01 -10.47 -10.66
C ARG A 126 -3.36 -10.03 -10.11
N PRO A 127 -4.43 -10.84 -10.29
CA PRO A 127 -5.70 -10.56 -9.64
C PRO A 127 -5.61 -10.81 -8.13
N PHE A 128 -6.43 -10.09 -7.38
CA PHE A 128 -6.76 -10.47 -6.01
C PHE A 128 -7.87 -11.50 -6.01
N ASN A 129 -7.76 -12.48 -5.13
CA ASN A 129 -8.70 -13.58 -5.04
C ASN A 129 -9.42 -13.59 -3.69
N ILE A 130 -10.69 -13.96 -3.69
CA ILE A 130 -11.46 -14.28 -2.48
C ILE A 130 -11.43 -15.79 -2.31
N VAL A 131 -11.01 -16.24 -1.13
CA VAL A 131 -10.96 -17.67 -0.77
C VAL A 131 -11.99 -17.91 0.33
N THR A 132 -12.72 -19.02 0.22
CA THR A 132 -13.75 -19.41 1.19
C THR A 132 -13.55 -20.86 1.62
N LYS A 133 -13.93 -21.16 2.87
CA LYS A 133 -13.91 -22.54 3.39
C LYS A 133 -15.18 -23.28 2.99
N GLY A 134 -15.02 -24.31 2.16
CA GLY A 134 -16.13 -25.18 1.77
C GLY A 134 -17.28 -24.43 1.09
N GLU A 135 -18.53 -24.85 1.37
CA GLU A 135 -19.71 -24.19 0.85
C GLU A 135 -19.92 -22.82 1.47
N VAL A 136 -20.09 -21.81 0.63
CA VAL A 136 -20.23 -20.41 1.07
C VAL A 136 -21.61 -20.20 1.67
N LYS A 137 -21.66 -19.79 2.93
CA LYS A 137 -22.91 -19.43 3.60
C LYS A 137 -23.55 -18.20 2.94
N GLU A 138 -24.87 -18.04 3.13
CA GLU A 138 -25.67 -17.01 2.47
C GLU A 138 -25.12 -15.59 2.66
N LEU A 139 -24.76 -15.18 3.88
CA LEU A 139 -24.27 -13.84 4.16
C LEU A 139 -22.89 -13.53 3.51
N PRO A 140 -21.85 -14.37 3.65
CA PRO A 140 -20.61 -14.20 2.87
C PRO A 140 -20.83 -14.22 1.36
N ALA A 141 -21.72 -15.07 0.84
CA ALA A 141 -22.03 -15.13 -0.58
C ALA A 141 -22.65 -13.81 -1.07
N ASP A 142 -23.54 -13.21 -0.30
CA ASP A 142 -24.16 -11.93 -0.63
C ASP A 142 -23.14 -10.78 -0.58
N PHE A 143 -22.18 -10.80 0.37
CA PHE A 143 -21.10 -9.82 0.39
C PHE A 143 -20.18 -9.96 -0.85
N ILE A 144 -19.83 -11.19 -1.26
CA ILE A 144 -19.10 -11.43 -2.51
C ILE A 144 -19.91 -10.91 -3.71
N LYS A 145 -21.23 -11.16 -3.75
CA LYS A 145 -22.10 -10.60 -4.78
C LYS A 145 -22.08 -9.08 -4.80
N PHE A 146 -22.05 -8.41 -3.66
CA PHE A 146 -21.89 -6.97 -3.57
C PHE A 146 -20.54 -6.52 -4.16
N ILE A 147 -19.42 -7.15 -3.77
CA ILE A 147 -18.09 -6.83 -4.31
C ILE A 147 -18.08 -6.95 -5.84
N MET A 148 -18.69 -8.00 -6.39
CA MET A 148 -18.76 -8.27 -7.83
C MET A 148 -19.84 -7.49 -8.56
N SER A 149 -20.66 -6.70 -7.87
CA SER A 149 -21.71 -5.85 -8.46
C SER A 149 -21.13 -4.59 -9.07
N LYS A 150 -21.96 -3.86 -9.85
CA LYS A 150 -21.60 -2.56 -10.40
C LYS A 150 -21.17 -1.56 -9.32
N ASP A 151 -21.86 -1.58 -8.17
CA ASP A 151 -21.57 -0.67 -7.05
C ASP A 151 -20.23 -1.02 -6.39
N GLY A 152 -19.96 -2.30 -6.16
CA GLY A 152 -18.69 -2.77 -5.61
C GLY A 152 -17.52 -2.55 -6.57
N GLN A 153 -17.69 -2.86 -7.87
CA GLN A 153 -16.66 -2.65 -8.88
C GLN A 153 -16.32 -1.16 -9.06
N LYS A 154 -17.31 -0.28 -8.94
CA LYS A 154 -17.06 1.16 -8.94
C LYS A 154 -16.21 1.60 -7.74
N ILE A 155 -16.48 1.09 -6.54
CA ILE A 155 -15.64 1.37 -5.36
C ILE A 155 -14.21 0.90 -5.61
N ILE A 156 -14.02 -0.27 -6.18
CA ILE A 156 -12.71 -0.82 -6.54
C ILE A 156 -11.94 0.13 -7.47
N GLU A 157 -12.60 0.70 -8.46
CA GLU A 157 -11.98 1.69 -9.37
C GLU A 157 -11.71 3.03 -8.67
N ASP A 158 -12.64 3.53 -7.89
CA ASP A 158 -12.51 4.80 -7.15
C ASP A 158 -11.35 4.75 -6.14
N GLU A 159 -11.04 3.56 -5.59
CA GLU A 159 -9.91 3.30 -4.68
C GLU A 159 -8.60 2.95 -5.43
N GLY A 160 -8.54 3.16 -6.75
CA GLY A 160 -7.32 2.99 -7.54
C GLY A 160 -6.97 1.55 -7.89
N TYR A 161 -7.89 0.60 -7.68
CA TYR A 161 -7.75 -0.78 -8.12
C TYR A 161 -8.42 -0.98 -9.49
N ILE A 162 -8.32 -2.17 -10.04
CA ILE A 162 -8.84 -2.48 -11.36
C ILE A 162 -10.05 -3.39 -11.24
N SER A 163 -11.19 -2.96 -11.77
CA SER A 163 -12.40 -3.76 -11.83
C SER A 163 -12.22 -4.97 -12.77
N VAL A 164 -12.90 -6.07 -12.44
CA VAL A 164 -12.85 -7.34 -13.20
C VAL A 164 -14.20 -7.71 -13.82
N ASN A 165 -15.24 -6.88 -13.62
CA ASN A 165 -16.59 -7.17 -14.12
C ASN A 165 -17.24 -5.88 -14.67
N GLU A 166 -16.97 -5.57 -15.92
CA GLU A 166 -17.48 -4.36 -16.60
C GLU A 166 -18.99 -4.42 -16.87
N ASN A 167 -19.58 -5.62 -16.91
CA ASN A 167 -21.01 -5.83 -17.18
C ASN A 167 -21.82 -6.19 -15.91
N ALA A 168 -21.32 -5.82 -14.75
CA ALA A 168 -21.97 -6.13 -13.48
C ALA A 168 -23.33 -5.42 -13.33
N GLU A 169 -24.31 -6.13 -12.78
CA GLU A 169 -25.56 -5.54 -12.36
C GLU A 169 -25.42 -4.75 -11.07
N ALA A 170 -26.31 -3.78 -10.86
CA ALA A 170 -26.39 -3.05 -9.59
C ALA A 170 -26.74 -3.99 -8.42
N TYR A 171 -26.14 -3.74 -7.26
CA TYR A 171 -26.43 -4.51 -6.08
C TYR A 171 -27.81 -4.14 -5.52
N LYS A 172 -28.52 -5.15 -5.02
CA LYS A 172 -29.77 -4.96 -4.28
C LYS A 172 -29.59 -5.52 -2.87
N ALA A 173 -29.80 -4.65 -1.88
CA ALA A 173 -29.67 -5.02 -0.47
C ALA A 173 -30.52 -6.25 -0.15
N SER A 174 -29.93 -7.24 0.50
CA SER A 174 -30.57 -8.51 0.84
C SER A 174 -31.36 -8.45 2.15
N GLY A 175 -31.03 -7.48 3.02
CA GLY A 175 -31.60 -7.40 4.37
C GLY A 175 -31.09 -8.48 5.32
N LEU A 176 -30.06 -9.24 4.94
CA LEU A 176 -29.42 -10.23 5.78
C LEU A 176 -28.83 -9.60 7.04
N LYS A 177 -28.63 -10.43 8.06
CA LYS A 177 -28.05 -10.03 9.36
C LYS A 177 -27.03 -11.05 9.80
N GLY A 178 -26.05 -10.60 10.58
CA GLY A 178 -25.03 -11.47 11.14
C GLY A 178 -23.64 -10.86 11.10
N SER A 179 -22.62 -11.71 11.20
CA SER A 179 -21.24 -11.30 11.22
C SER A 179 -20.41 -12.01 10.17
N ILE A 180 -19.49 -11.30 9.53
CA ILE A 180 -18.47 -11.81 8.60
C ILE A 180 -17.11 -11.44 9.19
N THR A 181 -16.17 -12.40 9.17
CA THR A 181 -14.76 -12.12 9.44
C THR A 181 -13.97 -12.27 8.14
N LEU A 182 -13.26 -11.23 7.75
CA LEU A 182 -12.34 -11.20 6.62
C LEU A 182 -10.92 -11.26 7.17
N ALA A 183 -10.08 -12.10 6.61
CA ALA A 183 -8.67 -12.18 6.98
C ALA A 183 -7.81 -12.32 5.73
N GLY A 184 -6.68 -11.61 5.67
CA GLY A 184 -5.80 -11.74 4.52
C GLY A 184 -4.87 -10.57 4.27
N SER A 185 -4.66 -10.30 3.00
CA SER A 185 -3.65 -9.39 2.47
C SER A 185 -3.80 -7.95 2.95
N THR A 186 -2.70 -7.36 3.43
CA THR A 186 -2.62 -5.92 3.75
C THR A 186 -2.71 -5.03 2.51
N SER A 187 -2.42 -5.57 1.32
CA SER A 187 -2.53 -4.85 0.04
C SER A 187 -3.98 -4.69 -0.45
N VAL A 188 -4.90 -5.50 0.06
CA VAL A 188 -6.35 -5.46 -0.28
C VAL A 188 -7.14 -4.74 0.80
N SER A 189 -6.60 -4.65 2.02
CA SER A 189 -7.33 -4.12 3.17
C SER A 189 -7.93 -2.73 2.94
N PRO A 190 -7.24 -1.75 2.31
CA PRO A 190 -7.83 -0.43 2.11
C PRO A 190 -9.15 -0.46 1.34
N VAL A 191 -9.18 -1.10 0.18
CA VAL A 191 -10.42 -1.19 -0.61
C VAL A 191 -11.47 -2.07 0.07
N MET A 192 -11.04 -3.08 0.82
CA MET A 192 -11.96 -3.96 1.54
C MET A 192 -12.66 -3.24 2.70
N GLU A 193 -12.01 -2.30 3.35
CA GLU A 193 -12.61 -1.44 4.38
C GLU A 193 -13.74 -0.58 3.79
N VAL A 194 -13.49 0.07 2.66
CA VAL A 194 -14.49 0.90 1.97
C VAL A 194 -15.68 0.04 1.49
N LEU A 195 -15.40 -1.14 0.90
CA LEU A 195 -16.44 -2.09 0.50
C LEU A 195 -17.28 -2.59 1.68
N ALA A 196 -16.63 -2.91 2.80
CA ALA A 196 -17.30 -3.37 4.00
C ALA A 196 -18.20 -2.28 4.62
N ASP A 197 -17.71 -1.04 4.66
CA ASP A 197 -18.48 0.09 5.16
C ASP A 197 -19.70 0.33 4.29
N LYS A 198 -19.54 0.33 2.97
CA LYS A 198 -20.66 0.51 2.04
C LYS A 198 -21.68 -0.61 2.13
N TYR A 199 -21.22 -1.85 2.25
CA TYR A 199 -22.11 -2.99 2.43
C TYR A 199 -22.92 -2.91 3.74
N LYS A 200 -22.31 -2.49 4.85
CA LYS A 200 -22.98 -2.27 6.14
C LYS A 200 -24.02 -1.14 6.06
N GLU A 201 -23.75 -0.06 5.32
CA GLU A 201 -24.75 0.98 5.08
C GLU A 201 -25.99 0.43 4.39
N LEU A 202 -25.83 -0.44 3.42
CA LEU A 202 -26.92 -1.08 2.67
C LEU A 202 -27.61 -2.20 3.45
N ASN A 203 -26.91 -2.85 4.37
CA ASN A 203 -27.37 -3.99 5.17
C ASN A 203 -27.05 -3.75 6.66
N SER A 204 -27.81 -2.87 7.30
CA SER A 204 -27.55 -2.36 8.66
C SER A 204 -27.55 -3.41 9.77
N GLY A 205 -27.98 -4.64 9.48
CA GLY A 205 -27.93 -5.77 10.42
C GLY A 205 -26.62 -6.57 10.36
N VAL A 206 -25.65 -6.14 9.54
CA VAL A 206 -24.40 -6.87 9.33
C VAL A 206 -23.23 -6.21 10.06
N THR A 207 -22.39 -7.04 10.65
CA THR A 207 -21.09 -6.65 11.20
C THR A 207 -19.98 -7.29 10.38
N ILE A 208 -18.96 -6.54 9.99
CA ILE A 208 -17.79 -7.06 9.27
C ILE A 208 -16.54 -6.71 10.07
N GLU A 209 -15.75 -7.73 10.40
CA GLU A 209 -14.43 -7.61 11.02
C GLU A 209 -13.35 -7.87 9.98
N ILE A 210 -12.36 -6.99 9.87
CA ILE A 210 -11.24 -7.12 8.94
C ILE A 210 -9.95 -7.36 9.73
N GLN A 211 -9.24 -8.44 9.41
CA GLN A 211 -8.00 -8.84 10.05
C GLN A 211 -6.87 -8.83 9.00
N GLN A 212 -5.97 -7.87 9.10
CA GLN A 212 -4.84 -7.66 8.19
C GLN A 212 -3.68 -8.60 8.55
N THR A 213 -3.81 -9.87 8.23
CA THR A 213 -2.91 -10.95 8.68
C THR A 213 -1.91 -11.42 7.62
N GLY A 214 -1.95 -10.88 6.40
CA GLY A 214 -1.24 -11.41 5.24
C GLY A 214 -2.01 -12.53 4.54
N SER A 215 -1.69 -12.79 3.27
CA SER A 215 -2.43 -13.75 2.41
C SER A 215 -2.31 -15.18 2.94
N GLY A 216 -1.10 -15.62 3.29
CA GLY A 216 -0.86 -16.98 3.78
C GLY A 216 -1.67 -17.30 5.04
N ALA A 217 -1.66 -16.39 6.03
CA ALA A 217 -2.45 -16.56 7.25
C ALA A 217 -3.96 -16.54 6.98
N GLY A 218 -4.40 -15.75 6.00
CA GLY A 218 -5.81 -15.75 5.54
C GLY A 218 -6.22 -17.11 4.95
N ILE A 219 -5.39 -17.68 4.08
CA ILE A 219 -5.62 -19.00 3.46
C ILE A 219 -5.64 -20.11 4.52
N GLN A 220 -4.68 -20.13 5.44
CA GLN A 220 -4.63 -21.15 6.52
C GLN A 220 -5.92 -21.20 7.35
N ARG A 221 -6.60 -20.06 7.55
CA ARG A 221 -7.90 -20.02 8.25
C ARG A 221 -9.02 -20.67 7.47
N THR A 222 -8.90 -20.83 6.16
CA THR A 222 -9.88 -21.54 5.35
C THR A 222 -9.59 -23.04 5.29
N GLU A 223 -8.40 -23.49 5.67
CA GLU A 223 -7.99 -24.90 5.67
C GLU A 223 -8.26 -25.58 7.02
N GLY A 224 -8.18 -24.87 8.14
CA GLY A 224 -8.45 -25.34 9.51
C GLY A 224 -9.92 -25.25 9.87
#